data_c95f76b884dcfbc7af4c3ce77e8c4a69
#
_entry.id   c95f76b884dcfbc7af4c3ce77e8c4a69
#
_cell.length_a   1.000
_cell.length_b   1.000
_cell.length_c   1.000
_cell.angle_alpha   90.00
_cell.angle_beta   90.00
_cell.angle_gamma   90.00
#
_symmetry.space_group_name_H-M   'P 1'
#
loop_
_entity.id
_entity.type
_entity.pdbx_description
1 polymer ?
#
loop_
_entity_poly.entity_id
_entity_poly.type
_entity_poly.pdbx_seq_one_letter_code
_entity_poly.pdbx_strand_id
1 'polypeptide(L)'
;MKELNFLNIIKSTLDNSSFIGDDCAYLDDLDIFVTQDTLIEDIHFSLYTTTPYLLGRKSVSVNLSDLAASLSVPKYITVSLSMPKLTKDSFVSELYRGINDVCRENDIQVIGGDITGAENVAISICAIGKKQSKFLTSRSYAKKGDVILVTGEFGSSAAGLHALTQYLYADEYLLQKH
;
A
#
# COMPACT_ATOMS: atom_id res chain seq x y z
N MET A 1 12.14 -2.10 13.92
CA MET A 1 12.26 -0.64 13.66
C MET A 1 11.61 0.12 14.80
N LYS A 2 12.16 1.25 15.22
CA LYS A 2 11.58 2.10 16.28
C LYS A 2 10.68 3.19 15.65
N GLU A 3 9.71 2.78 14.88
CA GLU A 3 8.87 3.65 14.06
C GLU A 3 8.19 4.77 14.85
N LEU A 4 7.53 4.43 15.96
CA LEU A 4 6.89 5.44 16.82
C LEU A 4 7.88 6.50 17.34
N ASN A 5 9.13 6.10 17.61
CA ASN A 5 10.16 7.04 18.04
C ASN A 5 10.53 8.00 16.89
N PHE A 6 10.66 7.48 15.67
CA PHE A 6 10.93 8.32 14.50
C PHE A 6 9.77 9.25 14.16
N LEU A 7 8.53 8.77 14.25
CA LEU A 7 7.35 9.62 14.10
C LEU A 7 7.32 10.77 15.12
N ASN A 8 7.67 10.51 16.38
CA ASN A 8 7.75 11.56 17.38
C ASN A 8 8.85 12.59 17.07
N ILE A 9 10.02 12.15 16.60
CA ILE A 9 11.09 13.04 16.17
C ILE A 9 10.62 13.90 14.99
N ILE A 10 10.02 13.28 13.96
CA ILE A 10 9.50 14.00 12.79
C ILE A 10 8.48 15.06 13.22
N LYS A 11 7.50 14.68 14.05
CA LYS A 11 6.46 15.60 14.55
C LYS A 11 7.03 16.77 15.34
N SER A 12 8.09 16.55 16.11
CA SER A 12 8.75 17.61 16.89
C SER A 12 9.67 18.50 16.05
N THR A 13 10.05 18.07 14.87
CA THR A 13 10.96 18.82 13.99
C THR A 13 10.20 19.70 13.00
N LEU A 14 8.96 19.31 12.64
CA LEU A 14 8.13 20.05 11.70
C LEU A 14 7.36 21.17 12.40
N ASP A 15 7.26 22.35 11.78
CA ASP A 15 6.45 23.47 12.27
C ASP A 15 4.96 23.11 12.32
N ASN A 16 4.49 22.27 11.39
CA ASN A 16 3.13 21.74 11.37
C ASN A 16 3.16 20.24 11.04
N SER A 17 2.64 19.45 11.97
CA SER A 17 2.54 18.00 11.85
C SER A 17 1.12 17.47 12.08
N SER A 18 0.11 18.33 11.98
CA SER A 18 -1.29 18.00 12.31
C SER A 18 -1.89 16.87 11.48
N PHE A 19 -1.37 16.64 10.25
CA PHE A 19 -1.83 15.58 9.36
C PHE A 19 -1.15 14.22 9.59
N ILE A 20 -0.09 14.19 10.44
CA ILE A 20 0.70 12.95 10.63
C ILE A 20 0.14 12.13 11.77
N GLY A 21 -0.19 10.86 11.52
CA GLY A 21 -0.52 9.89 12.57
C GLY A 21 -1.77 9.06 12.33
N ASP A 22 -2.39 9.20 11.20
CA ASP A 22 -3.49 8.35 10.74
C ASP A 22 -3.11 7.63 9.43
N ASP A 23 -3.98 6.76 8.89
CA ASP A 23 -3.75 6.04 7.64
C ASP A 23 -3.67 6.99 6.45
N CYS A 24 -4.48 8.05 6.44
CA CYS A 24 -4.45 9.09 5.41
C CYS A 24 -4.41 10.48 6.03
N ALA A 25 -3.79 11.43 5.32
CA ALA A 25 -3.99 12.84 5.55
C ALA A 25 -5.29 13.31 4.87
N TYR A 26 -6.18 13.96 5.62
CA TYR A 26 -7.35 14.62 5.05
C TYR A 26 -7.07 16.11 4.84
N LEU A 27 -7.09 16.55 3.58
CA LEU A 27 -6.94 17.94 3.18
C LEU A 27 -8.34 18.55 3.01
N ASP A 28 -8.81 19.23 4.02
CA ASP A 28 -10.18 19.71 4.15
C ASP A 28 -10.54 20.81 3.15
N ASP A 29 -9.57 21.65 2.78
CA ASP A 29 -9.72 22.71 1.76
C ASP A 29 -9.94 22.13 0.35
N LEU A 30 -9.47 20.90 0.09
CA LEU A 30 -9.60 20.21 -1.20
C LEU A 30 -10.63 19.06 -1.17
N ASP A 31 -11.11 18.70 0.01
CA ASP A 31 -12.01 17.55 0.26
C ASP A 31 -11.44 16.22 -0.25
N ILE A 32 -10.12 16.02 -0.08
CA ILE A 32 -9.39 14.83 -0.51
C ILE A 32 -8.62 14.16 0.64
N PHE A 33 -8.38 12.85 0.47
CA PHE A 33 -7.47 12.06 1.29
C PHE A 33 -6.21 11.73 0.49
N VAL A 34 -5.07 11.74 1.16
CA VAL A 34 -3.78 11.37 0.58
C VAL A 34 -3.09 10.37 1.49
N THR A 35 -2.60 9.28 0.90
CA THR A 35 -1.73 8.30 1.56
C THR A 35 -0.55 7.93 0.68
N GLN A 36 0.48 7.32 1.26
CA GLN A 36 1.64 6.83 0.54
C GLN A 36 2.24 5.61 1.22
N ASP A 37 2.37 4.52 0.46
CA ASP A 37 3.09 3.33 0.85
C ASP A 37 4.28 3.04 -0.07
N THR A 38 5.31 2.43 0.52
CA THR A 38 6.51 2.00 -0.20
C THR A 38 6.77 0.51 0.03
N LEU A 39 6.88 -0.25 -1.04
CA LEU A 39 7.30 -1.64 -1.04
C LEU A 39 8.76 -1.75 -1.49
N ILE A 40 9.59 -2.44 -0.72
CA ILE A 40 11.03 -2.63 -0.97
C ILE A 40 11.30 -4.13 -1.06
N GLU A 41 12.04 -4.54 -2.11
CA GLU A 41 12.49 -5.92 -2.30
C GLU A 41 13.26 -6.42 -1.09
N ASP A 42 13.08 -7.69 -0.74
CA ASP A 42 13.64 -8.40 0.42
C ASP A 42 13.20 -7.85 1.80
N ILE A 43 12.30 -6.85 1.82
CA ILE A 43 11.69 -6.33 3.05
C ILE A 43 10.17 -6.57 3.03
N HIS A 44 9.48 -6.16 1.97
CA HIS A 44 8.03 -6.24 1.85
C HIS A 44 7.56 -7.29 0.84
N PHE A 45 8.44 -7.74 -0.03
CA PHE A 45 8.22 -8.80 -1.02
C PHE A 45 9.55 -9.43 -1.43
N SER A 46 9.47 -10.62 -2.03
CA SER A 46 10.61 -11.26 -2.68
C SER A 46 10.23 -11.69 -4.09
N LEU A 47 11.10 -11.41 -5.05
CA LEU A 47 10.91 -11.86 -6.44
C LEU A 47 11.01 -13.39 -6.60
N TYR A 48 11.38 -14.13 -5.54
CA TYR A 48 11.30 -15.59 -5.49
C TYR A 48 9.88 -16.10 -5.21
N THR A 49 9.05 -15.30 -4.54
CA THR A 49 7.70 -15.70 -4.10
C THR A 49 6.58 -14.96 -4.82
N THR A 50 6.89 -13.88 -5.56
CA THR A 50 5.89 -13.12 -6.30
C THR A 50 6.35 -12.82 -7.73
N THR A 51 5.39 -12.60 -8.61
CA THR A 51 5.64 -12.15 -9.99
C THR A 51 5.56 -10.64 -10.08
N PRO A 52 6.17 -10.00 -11.10
CA PRO A 52 6.03 -8.56 -11.31
C PRO A 52 4.57 -8.12 -11.43
N TYR A 53 3.72 -8.93 -12.06
CA TYR A 53 2.28 -8.67 -12.16
C TYR A 53 1.60 -8.62 -10.79
N LEU A 54 1.81 -9.61 -9.93
CA LEU A 54 1.24 -9.66 -8.58
C LEU A 54 1.80 -8.55 -7.70
N LEU A 55 3.08 -8.23 -7.84
CA LEU A 55 3.71 -7.10 -7.16
C LEU A 55 3.05 -5.77 -7.55
N GLY A 56 2.74 -5.58 -8.84
CA GLY A 56 2.00 -4.42 -9.32
C GLY A 56 0.62 -4.31 -8.70
N ARG A 57 -0.12 -5.40 -8.64
CA ARG A 57 -1.43 -5.43 -7.94
C ARG A 57 -1.29 -5.09 -6.46
N LYS A 58 -0.35 -5.72 -5.75
CA LYS A 58 -0.10 -5.49 -4.32
C LYS A 58 0.24 -4.03 -4.04
N SER A 59 1.11 -3.41 -4.85
CA SER A 59 1.58 -2.04 -4.63
C SER A 59 0.44 -1.00 -4.66
N VAL A 60 -0.58 -1.22 -5.48
CA VAL A 60 -1.79 -0.39 -5.47
C VAL A 60 -2.69 -0.75 -4.29
N SER A 61 -2.93 -2.06 -4.07
CA SER A 61 -3.91 -2.53 -3.08
C SER A 61 -3.60 -2.12 -1.64
N VAL A 62 -2.32 -2.01 -1.25
CA VAL A 62 -1.95 -1.54 0.10
C VAL A 62 -2.41 -0.10 0.33
N ASN A 63 -2.24 0.77 -0.65
CA ASN A 63 -2.73 2.16 -0.59
C ASN A 63 -4.26 2.26 -0.62
N LEU A 64 -4.93 1.36 -1.36
CA LEU A 64 -6.40 1.31 -1.36
C LEU A 64 -6.96 0.90 0.00
N SER A 65 -6.21 0.10 0.76
CA SER A 65 -6.56 -0.28 2.13
C SER A 65 -6.64 0.94 3.04
N ASP A 66 -5.66 1.84 2.96
CA ASP A 66 -5.64 3.09 3.75
C ASP A 66 -6.78 4.04 3.36
N LEU A 67 -7.02 4.20 2.05
CA LEU A 67 -8.14 5.00 1.57
C LEU A 67 -9.48 4.42 2.02
N ALA A 68 -9.62 3.09 2.05
CA ALA A 68 -10.82 2.43 2.54
C ALA A 68 -11.00 2.64 4.06
N ALA A 69 -9.93 2.54 4.86
CA ALA A 69 -9.95 2.84 6.29
C ALA A 69 -10.40 4.29 6.56
N SER A 70 -10.09 5.19 5.64
CA SER A 70 -10.47 6.61 5.71
C SER A 70 -11.84 6.93 5.09
N LEU A 71 -12.63 5.92 4.68
CA LEU A 71 -13.93 6.06 4.02
C LEU A 71 -13.87 6.96 2.77
N SER A 72 -12.81 6.87 2.01
CA SER A 72 -12.62 7.63 0.78
C SER A 72 -12.71 6.75 -0.47
N VAL A 73 -13.09 7.36 -1.58
CA VAL A 73 -13.10 6.70 -2.90
C VAL A 73 -11.81 7.04 -3.62
N PRO A 74 -10.97 6.04 -3.95
CA PRO A 74 -9.74 6.27 -4.68
C PRO A 74 -10.03 6.90 -6.05
N LYS A 75 -9.14 7.80 -6.50
CA LYS A 75 -9.28 8.47 -7.81
C LYS A 75 -7.99 8.53 -8.59
N TYR A 76 -6.88 8.82 -7.95
CA TYR A 76 -5.61 9.02 -8.63
C TYR A 76 -4.47 8.35 -7.88
N ILE A 77 -3.47 7.90 -8.63
CA ILE A 77 -2.18 7.48 -8.07
C ILE A 77 -1.02 8.06 -8.86
N THR A 78 0.09 8.26 -8.17
CA THR A 78 1.41 8.41 -8.78
C THR A 78 2.28 7.23 -8.38
N VAL A 79 3.17 6.79 -9.28
CA VAL A 79 4.03 5.61 -9.08
C VAL A 79 5.49 6.03 -9.21
N SER A 80 6.24 5.98 -8.13
CA SER A 80 7.70 6.10 -8.16
C SER A 80 8.32 4.71 -8.13
N LEU A 81 9.08 4.36 -9.18
CA LEU A 81 9.71 3.06 -9.37
C LEU A 81 11.23 3.21 -9.38
N SER A 82 11.89 2.60 -8.39
CA SER A 82 13.34 2.46 -8.36
C SER A 82 13.72 1.02 -8.66
N MET A 83 14.75 0.80 -9.51
CA MET A 83 15.10 -0.57 -9.94
C MET A 83 16.55 -0.66 -10.43
N PRO A 84 17.14 -1.88 -10.44
CA PRO A 84 18.46 -2.12 -11.01
C PRO A 84 18.52 -1.72 -12.48
N LYS A 85 19.66 -1.18 -12.90
CA LYS A 85 19.90 -0.70 -14.29
C LYS A 85 19.68 -1.79 -15.35
N LEU A 86 19.85 -3.06 -15.00
CA LEU A 86 19.68 -4.19 -15.93
C LEU A 86 18.30 -4.86 -15.80
N THR A 87 17.33 -4.20 -15.18
CA THR A 87 15.95 -4.69 -15.12
C THR A 87 15.39 -4.83 -16.55
N LYS A 88 14.75 -5.96 -16.82
CA LYS A 88 14.21 -6.26 -18.14
C LYS A 88 12.92 -5.46 -18.40
N ASP A 89 12.70 -5.04 -19.63
CA ASP A 89 11.46 -4.34 -20.06
C ASP A 89 10.21 -5.16 -19.74
N SER A 90 10.30 -6.49 -19.83
CA SER A 90 9.19 -7.38 -19.47
C SER A 90 8.80 -7.31 -18.00
N PHE A 91 9.75 -7.05 -17.09
CA PHE A 91 9.44 -6.83 -15.68
C PHE A 91 8.55 -5.59 -15.52
N VAL A 92 8.95 -4.48 -16.12
CA VAL A 92 8.21 -3.20 -16.04
C VAL A 92 6.83 -3.35 -16.68
N SER A 93 6.75 -4.01 -17.85
CA SER A 93 5.49 -4.25 -18.55
C SER A 93 4.50 -5.07 -17.71
N GLU A 94 4.94 -6.16 -17.08
CA GLU A 94 4.11 -7.01 -16.23
C GLU A 94 3.71 -6.30 -14.92
N LEU A 95 4.63 -5.56 -14.32
CA LEU A 95 4.35 -4.74 -13.14
C LEU A 95 3.22 -3.73 -13.43
N TYR A 96 3.37 -2.96 -14.50
CA TYR A 96 2.36 -1.96 -14.87
C TYR A 96 1.06 -2.57 -15.37
N ARG A 97 1.07 -3.79 -15.91
CA ARG A 97 -0.15 -4.54 -16.19
C ARG A 97 -0.91 -4.84 -14.90
N GLY A 98 -0.22 -5.29 -13.85
CA GLY A 98 -0.82 -5.51 -12.53
C GLY A 98 -1.37 -4.23 -11.90
N ILE A 99 -0.63 -3.13 -11.97
CA ILE A 99 -1.09 -1.80 -11.52
C ILE A 99 -2.36 -1.40 -12.28
N ASN A 100 -2.32 -1.48 -13.61
CA ASN A 100 -3.43 -1.06 -14.47
C ASN A 100 -4.71 -1.87 -14.23
N ASP A 101 -4.60 -3.18 -13.96
CA ASP A 101 -5.77 -4.01 -13.71
C ASP A 101 -6.48 -3.59 -12.41
N VAL A 102 -5.74 -3.33 -11.31
CA VAL A 102 -6.34 -2.80 -10.07
C VAL A 102 -6.91 -1.40 -10.29
N CYS A 103 -6.21 -0.55 -11.04
CA CYS A 103 -6.71 0.80 -11.35
C CYS A 103 -8.03 0.75 -12.11
N ARG A 104 -8.15 -0.14 -13.10
CA ARG A 104 -9.36 -0.33 -13.89
C ARG A 104 -10.52 -0.90 -13.05
N GLU A 105 -10.23 -1.87 -12.18
CA GLU A 105 -11.21 -2.47 -11.26
C GLU A 105 -11.83 -1.44 -10.30
N ASN A 106 -11.10 -0.35 -9.98
CA ASN A 106 -11.49 0.64 -8.98
C ASN A 106 -11.70 2.06 -9.54
N ASP A 107 -11.75 2.24 -10.87
CA ASP A 107 -11.91 3.53 -11.53
C ASP A 107 -10.84 4.57 -11.11
N ILE A 108 -9.57 4.14 -11.11
CA ILE A 108 -8.41 4.94 -10.70
C ILE A 108 -7.57 5.30 -11.92
N GLN A 109 -7.02 6.50 -11.95
CA GLN A 109 -6.09 6.93 -12.99
C GLN A 109 -4.66 7.06 -12.44
N VAL A 110 -3.71 6.50 -13.19
CA VAL A 110 -2.28 6.78 -12.98
C VAL A 110 -1.99 8.13 -13.61
N ILE A 111 -1.65 9.14 -12.81
CA ILE A 111 -1.47 10.52 -13.26
C ILE A 111 -0.01 10.97 -13.36
N GLY A 112 0.93 10.11 -13.01
CA GLY A 112 2.35 10.40 -13.11
C GLY A 112 3.19 9.51 -12.21
N GLY A 113 4.44 9.93 -12.00
CA GLY A 113 5.39 9.19 -11.17
C GLY A 113 6.83 9.56 -11.52
N ASP A 114 7.76 8.71 -11.08
CA ASP A 114 9.19 8.86 -11.33
C ASP A 114 9.83 7.51 -11.58
N ILE A 115 10.96 7.47 -12.31
CA ILE A 115 11.77 6.26 -12.52
C ILE A 115 13.22 6.59 -12.21
N THR A 116 13.82 5.80 -11.30
CA THR A 116 15.22 6.00 -10.90
C THR A 116 15.96 4.68 -10.76
N GLY A 117 17.29 4.76 -10.75
CA GLY A 117 18.16 3.61 -10.54
C GLY A 117 18.32 3.28 -9.05
N ALA A 118 18.35 1.98 -8.71
CA ALA A 118 18.64 1.47 -7.38
C ALA A 118 19.30 0.10 -7.45
N GLU A 119 19.76 -0.42 -6.31
CA GLU A 119 20.30 -1.79 -6.22
C GLU A 119 19.16 -2.82 -6.18
N ASN A 120 18.08 -2.52 -5.46
CA ASN A 120 16.89 -3.37 -5.32
C ASN A 120 15.66 -2.65 -5.89
N VAL A 121 14.62 -3.42 -6.20
CA VAL A 121 13.35 -2.84 -6.62
C VAL A 121 12.65 -2.19 -5.43
N ALA A 122 12.25 -0.93 -5.60
CA ALA A 122 11.39 -0.21 -4.67
C ALA A 122 10.25 0.48 -5.44
N ILE A 123 9.04 0.35 -4.92
CA ILE A 123 7.83 0.93 -5.52
C ILE A 123 7.16 1.78 -4.46
N SER A 124 7.08 3.07 -4.70
CA SER A 124 6.33 4.01 -3.87
C SER A 124 5.10 4.49 -4.62
N ILE A 125 3.93 4.35 -4.02
CA ILE A 125 2.68 4.86 -4.59
C ILE A 125 2.10 5.89 -3.64
N CYS A 126 1.85 7.09 -4.16
CA CYS A 126 0.99 8.05 -3.50
C CYS A 126 -0.42 7.91 -4.10
N ALA A 127 -1.41 7.70 -3.24
CA ALA A 127 -2.80 7.55 -3.64
C ALA A 127 -3.65 8.71 -3.12
N ILE A 128 -4.53 9.19 -3.99
CA ILE A 128 -5.44 10.30 -3.71
C ILE A 128 -6.87 9.79 -3.84
N GLY A 129 -7.63 9.96 -2.76
CA GLY A 129 -9.04 9.62 -2.69
C GLY A 129 -9.93 10.83 -2.45
N LYS A 130 -11.16 10.77 -2.92
CA LYS A 130 -12.18 11.78 -2.65
C LYS A 130 -13.03 11.36 -1.46
N LYS A 131 -13.34 12.28 -0.58
CA LYS A 131 -14.24 12.06 0.54
C LYS A 131 -15.63 11.63 0.03
N GLN A 132 -16.14 10.53 0.53
CA GLN A 132 -17.48 10.05 0.21
C GLN A 132 -18.44 10.13 1.40
N SER A 133 -17.90 9.99 2.61
CA SER A 133 -18.69 9.94 3.84
C SER A 133 -18.83 11.32 4.50
N LYS A 134 -19.95 11.53 5.18
CA LYS A 134 -20.12 12.68 6.10
C LYS A 134 -19.25 12.55 7.35
N PHE A 135 -18.82 11.31 7.66
CA PHE A 135 -17.98 11.02 8.82
C PHE A 135 -16.52 10.99 8.40
N LEU A 136 -15.67 11.41 9.31
CA LEU A 136 -14.23 11.17 9.26
C LEU A 136 -13.93 10.01 10.21
N THR A 137 -13.02 9.15 9.81
CA THR A 137 -12.48 8.09 10.66
C THR A 137 -11.11 8.50 11.17
N SER A 138 -10.72 8.00 12.32
CA SER A 138 -9.39 8.14 12.87
C SER A 138 -9.11 6.99 13.83
N ARG A 139 -7.86 6.57 13.89
CA ARG A 139 -7.37 5.57 14.87
C ARG A 139 -7.67 6.00 16.31
N SER A 140 -7.75 7.30 16.58
CA SER A 140 -7.99 7.88 17.90
C SER A 140 -9.47 7.87 18.32
N TYR A 141 -10.40 7.51 17.46
CA TYR A 141 -11.84 7.58 17.75
C TYR A 141 -12.37 6.35 18.48
N ALA A 142 -11.65 5.22 18.46
CA ALA A 142 -12.05 4.00 19.14
C ALA A 142 -12.17 4.21 20.67
N LYS A 143 -13.24 3.69 21.26
CA LYS A 143 -13.56 3.84 22.68
C LYS A 143 -13.83 2.47 23.31
N LYS A 144 -13.66 2.40 24.64
CA LYS A 144 -14.04 1.21 25.39
C LYS A 144 -15.55 0.94 25.22
N GLY A 145 -15.87 -0.25 24.75
CA GLY A 145 -17.24 -0.69 24.46
C GLY A 145 -17.58 -0.74 22.97
N ASP A 146 -16.72 -0.23 22.11
CA ASP A 146 -16.89 -0.39 20.66
C ASP A 146 -16.72 -1.84 20.24
N VAL A 147 -17.45 -2.25 19.20
CA VAL A 147 -17.38 -3.59 18.62
C VAL A 147 -16.26 -3.65 17.59
N ILE A 148 -15.39 -4.64 17.72
CA ILE A 148 -14.33 -4.91 16.75
C ILE A 148 -14.88 -5.89 15.70
N LEU A 149 -14.89 -5.48 14.44
CA LEU A 149 -15.28 -6.30 13.30
C LEU A 149 -14.06 -6.64 12.46
N VAL A 150 -14.05 -7.84 11.89
CA VAL A 150 -12.98 -8.34 11.04
C VAL A 150 -13.58 -8.98 9.80
N THR A 151 -12.99 -8.75 8.65
CA THR A 151 -13.35 -9.41 7.39
C THR A 151 -12.38 -10.55 7.11
N GLY A 152 -12.91 -11.78 6.95
CA GLY A 152 -12.12 -12.97 6.67
C GLY A 152 -11.41 -13.54 7.90
N GLU A 153 -10.36 -14.31 7.66
CA GLU A 153 -9.61 -15.04 8.67
C GLU A 153 -8.20 -14.49 8.86
N PHE A 154 -7.73 -14.47 10.11
CA PHE A 154 -6.36 -14.09 10.42
C PHE A 154 -5.38 -15.22 10.13
N GLY A 155 -4.18 -14.86 9.68
CA GLY A 155 -3.05 -15.76 9.55
C GLY A 155 -2.92 -16.45 8.19
N SER A 156 -3.95 -16.46 7.34
CA SER A 156 -3.89 -17.13 6.03
C SER A 156 -2.78 -16.61 5.13
N SER A 157 -2.58 -15.28 5.06
CA SER A 157 -1.48 -14.68 4.30
C SER A 157 -0.10 -15.06 4.85
N ALA A 158 0.06 -15.06 6.18
CA ALA A 158 1.32 -15.45 6.81
C ALA A 158 1.60 -16.97 6.62
N ALA A 159 0.57 -17.82 6.67
CA ALA A 159 0.70 -19.24 6.40
C ALA A 159 1.10 -19.51 4.95
N GLY A 160 0.52 -18.78 3.98
CA GLY A 160 0.91 -18.85 2.56
C GLY A 160 2.37 -18.47 2.36
N LEU A 161 2.81 -17.35 2.93
CA LEU A 161 4.22 -16.93 2.87
C LEU A 161 5.15 -17.99 3.48
N HIS A 162 4.80 -18.52 4.66
CA HIS A 162 5.60 -19.53 5.32
C HIS A 162 5.73 -20.80 4.45
N ALA A 163 4.64 -21.26 3.85
CA ALA A 163 4.67 -22.39 2.94
C ALA A 163 5.58 -22.15 1.73
N LEU A 164 5.47 -20.97 1.09
CA LEU A 164 6.31 -20.61 -0.05
C LEU A 164 7.80 -20.50 0.32
N THR A 165 8.12 -19.90 1.46
CA THR A 165 9.52 -19.70 1.88
C THR A 165 10.19 -20.97 2.41
N GLN A 166 9.42 -21.92 2.93
CA GLN A 166 9.92 -23.22 3.44
C GLN A 166 9.73 -24.36 2.43
N TYR A 167 9.26 -24.09 1.22
CA TYR A 167 8.95 -25.10 0.19
C TYR A 167 7.98 -26.18 0.69
N LEU A 168 7.04 -25.79 1.56
CA LEU A 168 6.03 -26.69 2.09
C LEU A 168 4.83 -26.79 1.15
N TYR A 169 4.16 -27.94 1.18
CA TYR A 169 2.87 -28.05 0.51
C TYR A 169 1.83 -27.17 1.23
N ALA A 170 1.11 -26.39 0.45
CA ALA A 170 -0.05 -25.63 0.91
C ALA A 170 -1.15 -25.70 -0.14
N ASP A 171 -2.42 -25.61 0.30
CA ASP A 171 -3.52 -25.54 -0.65
C ASP A 171 -3.52 -24.18 -1.40
N GLU A 172 -4.21 -24.16 -2.52
CA GLU A 172 -4.28 -22.99 -3.39
C GLU A 172 -4.86 -21.78 -2.67
N TYR A 173 -5.81 -21.99 -1.75
CA TYR A 173 -6.41 -20.92 -0.97
C TYR A 173 -5.37 -20.14 -0.14
N LEU A 174 -4.46 -20.84 0.56
CA LEU A 174 -3.41 -20.20 1.35
C LEU A 174 -2.41 -19.45 0.46
N LEU A 175 -2.04 -20.04 -0.69
CA LEU A 175 -1.11 -19.41 -1.63
C LEU A 175 -1.68 -18.16 -2.27
N GLN A 176 -2.98 -18.12 -2.54
CA GLN A 176 -3.66 -16.94 -3.09
C GLN A 176 -3.84 -15.80 -2.07
N LYS A 177 -3.74 -16.08 -0.77
CA LYS A 177 -3.85 -15.05 0.29
C LYS A 177 -2.54 -14.31 0.57
N HIS A 178 -1.41 -14.81 0.10
CA HIS A 178 -0.12 -14.13 0.17
C HIS A 178 0.09 -13.24 -1.04
#